data_932e86cd0efd587f8135cc251481b84c
#
_entry.id   932e86cd0efd587f8135cc251481b84c
#
_cell.length_a   1.000
_cell.length_b   1.000
_cell.length_c   1.000
_cell.angle_alpha   90.00
_cell.angle_beta   90.00
_cell.angle_gamma   90.00
#
_symmetry.space_group_name_H-M   'P 1'
#
loop_
_entity.id
_entity.type
_entity.pdbx_description
1 polymer ?
#
loop_
_entity_poly.entity_id
_entity_poly.type
_entity_poly.pdbx_seq_one_letter_code
_entity_poly.pdbx_strand_id
1 'polypeptide(L)'
;MKKRTFTALLLAAAMCTTLLAGCGSKKAESSASADASASSGTEKKTFTVGFDASFPPYGYKDDSGEYVGFDLDLAQEVCKREGWELVKKPIDWDSKDMELTSGSIDCIWNGFTINGREDQYTWSKPYVNNTQVIVVKADAGITDAAGLAGKTVLVQADSSA
;
A
#
# COMPACT_ATOMS: atom_id res chain seq x y z
N MET A 1 -37.18 23.21 29.76
CA MET A 1 -38.60 22.86 29.59
C MET A 1 -38.83 22.46 28.15
N LYS A 2 -39.02 21.23 27.84
CA LYS A 2 -40.12 20.50 27.16
C LYS A 2 -39.62 19.11 26.81
N LYS A 3 -40.19 18.15 27.54
CA LYS A 3 -40.14 16.71 27.30
C LYS A 3 -41.05 16.37 26.11
N ARG A 4 -40.68 15.38 25.31
CA ARG A 4 -41.58 14.52 24.51
C ARG A 4 -40.82 13.25 24.22
N THR A 5 -41.00 12.23 25.02
CA THR A 5 -41.96 11.08 25.02
C THR A 5 -41.87 10.18 23.81
N PHE A 6 -41.32 9.00 24.11
CA PHE A 6 -41.62 7.62 23.70
C PHE A 6 -42.71 7.41 22.62
N THR A 7 -42.42 6.59 21.67
CA THR A 7 -43.39 5.56 21.22
C THR A 7 -42.60 4.36 20.67
N ALA A 8 -42.70 3.27 21.43
CA ALA A 8 -42.35 1.91 20.98
C ALA A 8 -43.52 1.37 20.13
N LEU A 9 -43.19 0.65 19.04
CA LEU A 9 -44.20 -0.23 18.43
C LEU A 9 -43.54 -1.55 18.04
N LEU A 10 -43.88 -2.57 18.80
CA LEU A 10 -43.72 -4.01 18.56
C LEU A 10 -44.77 -4.49 17.54
N LEU A 11 -44.38 -5.31 16.57
CA LEU A 11 -45.21 -6.32 15.89
C LEU A 11 -44.24 -7.39 15.41
N ALA A 12 -44.12 -8.55 16.01
CA ALA A 12 -44.94 -9.75 16.00
C ALA A 12 -44.86 -10.56 14.70
N ALA A 13 -44.15 -11.63 14.82
CA ALA A 13 -44.16 -13.00 14.29
C ALA A 13 -45.19 -13.37 13.21
N ALA A 14 -44.71 -14.11 12.20
CA ALA A 14 -45.46 -15.20 11.57
C ALA A 14 -44.51 -16.30 11.08
N MET A 15 -44.55 -17.43 11.75
CA MET A 15 -44.07 -18.73 11.34
C MET A 15 -44.91 -19.22 10.12
N CYS A 16 -44.25 -19.88 9.19
CA CYS A 16 -44.88 -20.90 8.34
C CYS A 16 -43.93 -22.05 8.13
N THR A 17 -44.12 -23.07 8.89
CA THR A 17 -43.64 -24.43 8.67
C THR A 17 -44.52 -25.13 7.66
N THR A 18 -43.95 -25.73 6.61
CA THR A 18 -44.59 -26.82 5.87
C THR A 18 -43.58 -27.92 5.59
N LEU A 19 -43.75 -28.98 6.37
CA LEU A 19 -43.25 -30.32 6.08
C LEU A 19 -44.21 -30.95 5.04
N LEU A 20 -43.64 -31.55 4.00
CA LEU A 20 -44.31 -32.66 3.31
C LEU A 20 -43.28 -33.62 2.81
N ALA A 21 -43.32 -34.78 3.40
CA ALA A 21 -42.63 -36.01 2.96
C ALA A 21 -43.32 -36.58 1.74
N GLY A 22 -42.56 -37.12 0.78
CA GLY A 22 -43.05 -37.85 -0.35
C GLY A 22 -42.00 -38.85 -0.84
N CYS A 23 -42.07 -40.09 -0.40
CA CYS A 23 -41.38 -41.27 -0.95
C CYS A 23 -41.94 -41.61 -2.31
N GLY A 24 -41.10 -42.02 -3.28
CA GLY A 24 -41.53 -42.67 -4.50
C GLY A 24 -40.35 -43.07 -5.39
N SER A 25 -40.00 -44.34 -5.38
CA SER A 25 -38.98 -45.03 -6.20
C SER A 25 -39.27 -45.00 -7.68
N LYS A 26 -38.29 -44.84 -8.57
CA LYS A 26 -37.82 -45.78 -9.63
C LYS A 26 -36.83 -45.11 -10.60
N LYS A 27 -35.65 -45.64 -10.61
CA LYS A 27 -34.73 -46.08 -11.69
C LYS A 27 -34.97 -45.53 -13.10
N ALA A 28 -33.99 -44.76 -13.61
CA ALA A 28 -33.42 -44.85 -14.95
C ALA A 28 -32.08 -44.11 -14.99
N GLU A 29 -31.07 -44.77 -15.50
CA GLU A 29 -29.74 -44.31 -15.80
C GLU A 29 -29.77 -43.25 -16.88
N SER A 30 -29.00 -42.19 -16.72
CA SER A 30 -28.26 -41.58 -17.84
C SER A 30 -27.15 -40.69 -17.26
N SER A 31 -25.95 -41.05 -17.63
CA SER A 31 -24.71 -40.34 -17.40
C SER A 31 -24.76 -38.92 -17.97
N ALA A 32 -24.44 -37.92 -17.12
CA ALA A 32 -23.81 -36.69 -17.55
C ALA A 32 -22.93 -36.23 -16.41
N SER A 33 -21.67 -36.62 -16.50
CA SER A 33 -20.61 -36.04 -15.73
C SER A 33 -20.51 -34.55 -16.09
N ALA A 34 -21.08 -33.70 -15.28
CA ALA A 34 -20.70 -32.30 -15.26
C ALA A 34 -19.39 -32.22 -14.48
N ASP A 35 -18.32 -32.20 -15.24
CA ASP A 35 -16.99 -31.83 -14.78
C ASP A 35 -17.05 -30.37 -14.31
N ALA A 36 -17.30 -30.18 -13.01
CA ALA A 36 -17.09 -28.91 -12.38
C ALA A 36 -15.58 -28.76 -12.23
N SER A 37 -14.91 -28.33 -13.31
CA SER A 37 -13.58 -27.76 -13.24
C SER A 37 -13.65 -26.56 -12.29
N ALA A 38 -13.42 -26.84 -11.02
CA ALA A 38 -13.02 -25.84 -10.05
C ALA A 38 -11.71 -25.25 -10.57
N SER A 39 -11.80 -24.13 -11.29
CA SER A 39 -10.68 -23.26 -11.56
C SER A 39 -10.15 -22.79 -10.21
N SER A 40 -9.24 -23.56 -9.63
CA SER A 40 -8.37 -23.14 -8.54
C SER A 40 -7.41 -22.09 -9.12
N GLY A 41 -7.92 -20.91 -9.41
CA GLY A 41 -7.12 -19.72 -9.61
C GLY A 41 -6.43 -19.46 -8.28
N THR A 42 -5.16 -19.80 -8.17
CA THR A 42 -4.32 -19.36 -7.06
C THR A 42 -4.34 -17.84 -7.10
N GLU A 43 -5.12 -17.19 -6.24
CA GLU A 43 -5.07 -15.72 -6.09
C GLU A 43 -3.62 -15.38 -5.77
N LYS A 44 -2.98 -14.63 -6.67
CA LYS A 44 -1.65 -14.10 -6.42
C LYS A 44 -1.74 -13.15 -5.23
N LYS A 45 -0.87 -13.34 -4.26
CA LYS A 45 -0.71 -12.38 -3.17
C LYS A 45 -0.33 -11.03 -3.77
N THR A 46 -1.07 -9.98 -3.47
CA THR A 46 -0.70 -8.61 -3.79
C THR A 46 0.31 -8.08 -2.78
N PHE A 47 1.23 -7.24 -3.25
CA PHE A 47 2.21 -6.54 -2.43
C PHE A 47 2.20 -5.07 -2.80
N THR A 48 1.69 -4.23 -1.89
CA THR A 48 1.50 -2.79 -2.10
C THR A 48 2.70 -2.02 -1.56
N VAL A 49 3.40 -1.35 -2.45
CA VAL A 49 4.58 -0.54 -2.14
C VAL A 49 4.20 0.94 -2.13
N GLY A 50 4.38 1.60 -0.97
CA GLY A 50 4.26 3.05 -0.83
C GLY A 50 5.57 3.75 -1.17
N PHE A 51 5.52 4.78 -2.00
CA PHE A 51 6.68 5.54 -2.43
C PHE A 51 6.34 7.01 -2.74
N ASP A 52 7.35 7.88 -2.65
CA ASP A 52 7.26 9.27 -3.13
C ASP A 52 7.45 9.31 -4.65
N ALA A 53 6.39 9.71 -5.37
CA ALA A 53 6.40 9.80 -6.83
C ALA A 53 7.13 11.04 -7.40
N SER A 54 7.71 11.86 -6.53
CA SER A 54 8.49 13.05 -6.89
C SER A 54 9.97 12.89 -6.56
N PHE A 55 10.47 11.65 -6.46
CA PHE A 55 11.83 11.35 -6.01
C PHE A 55 12.66 10.59 -7.06
N PRO A 56 12.95 11.20 -8.23
CA PRO A 56 13.82 10.58 -9.22
C PRO A 56 15.28 10.49 -8.70
N PRO A 57 16.03 9.43 -9.04
CA PRO A 57 15.68 8.34 -9.95
C PRO A 57 15.03 7.13 -9.26
N TYR A 58 14.65 7.22 -7.98
CA TYR A 58 14.18 6.10 -7.17
C TYR A 58 12.72 5.73 -7.45
N GLY A 59 11.81 6.71 -7.35
CA GLY A 59 10.40 6.58 -7.69
C GLY A 59 9.87 7.89 -8.28
N TYR A 60 9.29 7.83 -9.45
CA TYR A 60 8.75 9.02 -10.11
C TYR A 60 7.76 8.65 -11.22
N LYS A 61 7.08 9.66 -11.72
CA LYS A 61 6.20 9.52 -12.88
C LYS A 61 6.95 9.96 -14.13
N ASP A 62 7.01 9.07 -15.13
CA ASP A 62 7.65 9.39 -16.40
C ASP A 62 6.74 10.21 -17.33
N ASP A 63 7.25 10.55 -18.53
CA ASP A 63 6.52 11.33 -19.53
C ASP A 63 5.29 10.60 -20.08
N SER A 64 5.23 9.26 -19.96
CA SER A 64 4.06 8.47 -20.35
C SER A 64 2.97 8.45 -19.27
N GLY A 65 3.31 8.91 -18.07
CA GLY A 65 2.44 8.89 -16.90
C GLY A 65 2.57 7.64 -16.05
N GLU A 66 3.51 6.74 -16.36
CA GLU A 66 3.76 5.53 -15.60
C GLU A 66 4.69 5.78 -14.40
N TYR A 67 4.49 5.01 -13.32
CA TYR A 67 5.37 5.04 -12.17
C TYR A 67 6.57 4.11 -12.40
N VAL A 68 7.75 4.71 -12.42
CA VAL A 68 9.02 4.08 -12.76
C VAL A 68 10.10 4.50 -11.76
N GLY A 69 11.26 3.85 -11.81
CA GLY A 69 12.43 4.21 -11.04
C GLY A 69 13.11 2.99 -10.40
N PHE A 70 14.32 3.22 -9.92
CA PHE A 70 15.20 2.19 -9.39
C PHE A 70 14.55 1.33 -8.29
N ASP A 71 13.87 1.96 -7.33
CA ASP A 71 13.20 1.25 -6.24
C ASP A 71 12.00 0.44 -6.74
N LEU A 72 11.25 0.98 -7.69
CA LEU A 72 10.10 0.29 -8.27
C LEU A 72 10.51 -0.90 -9.15
N ASP A 73 11.65 -0.81 -9.82
CA ASP A 73 12.23 -1.93 -10.58
C ASP A 73 12.68 -3.05 -9.65
N LEU A 74 13.31 -2.72 -8.51
CA LEU A 74 13.67 -3.69 -7.48
C LEU A 74 12.43 -4.35 -6.88
N ALA A 75 11.41 -3.57 -6.55
CA ALA A 75 10.15 -4.09 -6.03
C ALA A 75 9.47 -5.05 -7.03
N GLN A 76 9.49 -4.70 -8.30
CA GLN A 76 8.95 -5.55 -9.37
C GLN A 76 9.70 -6.88 -9.47
N GLU A 77 11.04 -6.84 -9.38
CA GLU A 77 11.85 -8.06 -9.43
C GLU A 77 11.62 -8.95 -8.21
N VAL A 78 11.47 -8.39 -7.01
CA VAL A 78 11.11 -9.14 -5.80
C VAL A 78 9.74 -9.80 -5.97
N CYS A 79 8.71 -9.05 -6.36
CA CYS A 79 7.38 -9.60 -6.57
C CYS A 79 7.36 -10.71 -7.62
N LYS A 80 8.13 -10.56 -8.69
CA LYS A 80 8.28 -11.60 -9.71
C LYS A 80 8.89 -12.88 -9.16
N ARG A 81 9.93 -12.79 -8.33
CA ARG A 81 10.58 -13.96 -7.70
C ARG A 81 9.69 -14.67 -6.70
N GLU A 82 8.92 -13.91 -5.93
CA GLU A 82 8.00 -14.43 -4.92
C GLU A 82 6.65 -14.86 -5.50
N GLY A 83 6.39 -14.62 -6.79
CA GLY A 83 5.10 -14.92 -7.44
C GLY A 83 3.98 -13.99 -6.99
N TRP A 84 4.30 -12.80 -6.48
CA TRP A 84 3.34 -11.80 -6.03
C TRP A 84 2.96 -10.83 -7.16
N GLU A 85 1.86 -10.10 -6.96
CA GLU A 85 1.46 -8.97 -7.80
C GLU A 85 1.87 -7.66 -7.14
N LEU A 86 2.68 -6.85 -7.83
CA LEU A 86 3.10 -5.53 -7.34
C LEU A 86 2.00 -4.50 -7.54
N VAL A 87 1.63 -3.81 -6.45
CA VAL A 87 0.80 -2.61 -6.49
C VAL A 87 1.68 -1.41 -6.13
N LYS A 88 1.86 -0.48 -7.08
CA LYS A 88 2.63 0.76 -6.89
C LYS A 88 1.68 1.83 -6.37
N LYS A 89 1.83 2.27 -5.13
CA LYS A 89 0.99 3.28 -4.50
C LYS A 89 1.79 4.54 -4.21
N PRO A 90 1.62 5.63 -4.98
CA PRO A 90 2.21 6.91 -4.61
C PRO A 90 1.57 7.42 -3.31
N ILE A 91 2.38 7.95 -2.42
CA ILE A 91 1.96 8.52 -1.14
C ILE A 91 2.55 9.91 -0.94
N ASP A 92 1.87 10.73 -0.14
CA ASP A 92 2.48 11.92 0.42
C ASP A 92 3.48 11.50 1.49
N TRP A 93 4.71 12.04 1.43
CA TRP A 93 5.79 11.55 2.28
C TRP A 93 5.56 11.76 3.78
N ASP A 94 4.89 12.82 4.17
CA ASP A 94 4.52 13.10 5.56
C ASP A 94 3.41 12.16 6.09
N SER A 95 2.69 11.46 5.22
CA SER A 95 1.67 10.48 5.59
C SER A 95 2.16 9.03 5.65
N LYS A 96 3.44 8.75 5.35
CA LYS A 96 4.00 7.40 5.21
C LYS A 96 3.73 6.47 6.39
N ASP A 97 3.81 7.00 7.62
CA ASP A 97 3.61 6.22 8.83
C ASP A 97 2.15 5.82 9.02
N MET A 98 1.24 6.72 8.69
CA MET A 98 -0.20 6.44 8.71
C MET A 98 -0.56 5.40 7.65
N GLU A 99 -0.02 5.53 6.44
CA GLU A 99 -0.24 4.59 5.34
C GLU A 99 0.25 3.18 5.69
N LEU A 100 1.43 3.09 6.33
CA LEU A 100 1.99 1.81 6.77
C LEU A 100 1.22 1.21 7.95
N THR A 101 0.91 2.00 8.99
CA THR A 101 0.25 1.49 10.20
C THR A 101 -1.22 1.14 9.96
N SER A 102 -1.89 1.79 9.02
CA SER A 102 -3.26 1.43 8.62
C SER A 102 -3.32 0.17 7.75
N GLY A 103 -2.18 -0.33 7.25
CA GLY A 103 -2.13 -1.45 6.33
C GLY A 103 -2.57 -1.11 4.90
N SER A 104 -2.63 0.17 4.54
CA SER A 104 -2.95 0.60 3.18
C SER A 104 -1.77 0.43 2.22
N ILE A 105 -0.57 0.24 2.76
CA ILE A 105 0.63 -0.25 2.09
C ILE A 105 1.27 -1.35 2.92
N ASP A 106 1.95 -2.30 2.27
CA ASP A 106 2.68 -3.37 2.94
C ASP A 106 4.09 -2.96 3.33
N CYS A 107 4.69 -2.04 2.59
CA CYS A 107 5.98 -1.44 2.93
C CYS A 107 6.13 -0.05 2.31
N ILE A 108 7.04 0.73 2.90
CA ILE A 108 7.60 1.93 2.30
C ILE A 108 8.86 1.51 1.54
N TRP A 109 8.90 1.75 0.24
CA TRP A 109 10.09 1.48 -0.58
C TRP A 109 10.49 2.73 -1.35
N ASN A 110 11.42 3.43 -0.78
CA ASN A 110 11.92 4.71 -1.29
C ASN A 110 13.37 4.87 -0.85
N GLY A 111 14.10 5.85 -1.37
CA GLY A 111 15.43 6.21 -0.85
C GLY A 111 15.39 6.63 0.62
N PHE A 112 14.80 5.80 1.48
CA PHE A 112 14.47 6.10 2.87
C PHE A 112 15.67 5.83 3.78
N THR A 113 16.18 6.89 4.41
CA THR A 113 17.37 6.83 5.26
C THR A 113 17.06 6.19 6.61
N ILE A 114 17.87 5.19 7.01
CA ILE A 114 17.74 4.47 8.27
C ILE A 114 18.24 5.32 9.45
N ASN A 115 19.32 6.08 9.25
CA ASN A 115 20.00 6.82 10.32
C ASN A 115 19.06 7.71 11.13
N GLY A 116 19.07 7.53 12.45
CA GLY A 116 18.19 8.24 13.38
C GLY A 116 16.76 7.70 13.47
N ARG A 117 16.47 6.56 12.80
CA ARG A 117 15.16 5.90 12.76
C ARG A 117 15.26 4.40 12.96
N GLU A 118 16.38 3.90 13.42
CA GLU A 118 16.69 2.48 13.53
C GLU A 118 15.61 1.69 14.26
N ASP A 119 15.06 2.27 15.32
CA ASP A 119 14.06 1.63 16.19
C ASP A 119 12.59 1.91 15.77
N GLN A 120 12.38 2.71 14.71
CA GLN A 120 11.03 3.12 14.32
C GLN A 120 10.36 2.15 13.36
N TYR A 121 11.15 1.37 12.61
CA TYR A 121 10.66 0.47 11.57
C TYR A 121 11.39 -0.87 11.61
N THR A 122 10.81 -1.87 10.95
CA THR A 122 11.53 -3.08 10.58
C THR A 122 12.20 -2.84 9.22
N TRP A 123 13.53 -2.72 9.24
CA TRP A 123 14.31 -2.37 8.07
C TRP A 123 14.79 -3.57 7.27
N SER A 124 14.90 -3.42 5.96
CA SER A 124 15.73 -4.28 5.12
C SER A 124 17.21 -4.04 5.39
N LYS A 125 18.08 -4.87 4.79
CA LYS A 125 19.50 -4.50 4.67
C LYS A 125 19.60 -3.27 3.77
N PRO A 126 20.51 -2.29 4.07
CA PRO A 126 20.77 -1.19 3.16
C PRO A 126 21.22 -1.70 1.79
N TYR A 127 20.64 -1.16 0.73
CA TYR A 127 20.95 -1.55 -0.65
C TYR A 127 21.58 -0.43 -1.46
N VAL A 128 21.59 0.81 -0.93
CA VAL A 128 22.23 1.98 -1.53
C VAL A 128 22.75 2.90 -0.43
N ASN A 129 23.86 3.58 -0.69
CA ASN A 129 24.34 4.65 0.17
C ASN A 129 23.57 5.93 -0.14
N ASN A 130 23.10 6.62 0.91
CA ASN A 130 22.42 7.90 0.79
C ASN A 130 23.25 8.98 1.52
N THR A 131 23.68 9.99 0.78
CA THR A 131 24.43 11.12 1.34
C THR A 131 23.61 12.38 1.18
N GLN A 132 23.30 13.04 2.28
CA GLN A 132 22.65 14.35 2.26
C GLN A 132 23.65 15.41 1.75
N VAL A 133 23.19 16.21 0.80
CA VAL A 133 23.97 17.29 0.22
C VAL A 133 23.15 18.57 0.20
N ILE A 134 23.83 19.70 0.27
CA ILE A 134 23.22 21.02 0.13
C ILE A 134 23.51 21.52 -1.30
N VAL A 135 22.46 21.83 -2.02
CA VAL A 135 22.56 22.38 -3.38
C VAL A 135 22.44 23.89 -3.31
N VAL A 136 23.43 24.59 -3.86
CA VAL A 136 23.43 26.06 -3.96
C VAL A 136 23.66 26.48 -5.41
N LYS A 137 23.35 27.73 -5.74
CA LYS A 137 23.70 28.28 -7.06
C LYS A 137 25.24 28.32 -7.18
N ALA A 138 25.74 28.02 -8.36
CA ALA A 138 27.19 27.97 -8.63
C ALA A 138 27.91 29.30 -8.34
N ASP A 139 27.22 30.42 -8.49
CA ASP A 139 27.69 31.78 -8.26
C ASP A 139 27.43 32.31 -6.84
N ALA A 140 26.86 31.47 -5.94
CA ALA A 140 26.51 31.88 -4.58
C ALA A 140 27.73 32.12 -3.66
N GLY A 141 28.93 31.67 -4.06
CA GLY A 141 30.13 31.79 -3.25
C GLY A 141 30.14 30.97 -1.96
N ILE A 142 29.23 29.99 -1.84
CA ILE A 142 29.08 29.08 -0.70
C ILE A 142 29.82 27.78 -1.03
N THR A 143 30.88 27.49 -0.31
CA THR A 143 31.74 26.29 -0.54
C THR A 143 31.71 25.30 0.62
N ASP A 144 31.16 25.68 1.75
CA ASP A 144 31.06 24.87 2.96
C ASP A 144 29.84 25.25 3.80
N ALA A 145 29.61 24.51 4.89
CA ALA A 145 28.50 24.75 5.81
C ALA A 145 28.55 26.10 6.52
N ALA A 146 29.75 26.69 6.73
CA ALA A 146 29.89 27.99 7.37
C ALA A 146 29.31 29.11 6.51
N GLY A 147 29.39 28.97 5.19
CA GLY A 147 28.79 29.90 4.22
C GLY A 147 27.27 29.95 4.25
N LEU A 148 26.63 29.04 4.98
CA LEU A 148 25.16 29.02 5.15
C LEU A 148 24.68 29.87 6.31
N ALA A 149 25.59 30.43 7.13
CA ALA A 149 25.21 31.25 8.26
C ALA A 149 24.27 32.41 7.82
N GLY A 150 23.11 32.52 8.46
CA GLY A 150 22.08 33.49 8.15
C GLY A 150 21.31 33.26 6.83
N LYS A 151 21.49 32.10 6.18
CA LYS A 151 20.74 31.72 4.98
C LYS A 151 19.53 30.86 5.32
N THR A 152 18.52 30.94 4.48
CA THR A 152 17.37 30.03 4.53
C THR A 152 17.69 28.79 3.71
N VAL A 153 17.61 27.62 4.33
CA VAL A 153 17.76 26.31 3.67
C VAL A 153 16.38 25.66 3.60
N LEU A 154 15.99 25.20 2.42
CA LEU A 154 14.75 24.48 2.21
C LEU A 154 15.02 22.99 2.27
N VAL A 155 14.19 22.27 3.00
CA VAL A 155 14.23 20.81 3.13
C VAL A 155 12.83 20.23 2.96
N GLN A 156 12.74 18.96 2.56
CA GLN A 156 11.47 18.25 2.57
C GLN A 156 11.06 17.97 4.03
N ALA A 157 9.81 18.22 4.35
CA ALA A 157 9.28 17.89 5.67
C ALA A 157 9.44 16.39 5.94
N ASP A 158 9.77 16.04 7.19
CA ASP A 158 9.92 14.66 7.66
C ASP A 158 10.95 13.82 6.86
N SER A 159 11.91 14.49 6.24
CA SER A 159 13.08 13.88 5.60
C SER A 159 14.22 13.63 6.61
N SER A 160 15.37 13.13 6.15
CA SER A 160 16.60 12.98 6.94
C SER A 160 17.53 14.19 6.87
N ALA A 161 17.10 15.25 6.21
CA ALA A 161 17.90 16.48 6.08
C ALA A 161 17.70 17.44 7.26
#